data_a9ea22857648002ea325510224fa6294
#
_entry.id   a9ea22857648002ea325510224fa6294
#
_cell.length_a   1.000
_cell.length_b   1.000
_cell.length_c   1.000
_cell.angle_alpha   90.00
_cell.angle_beta   90.00
_cell.angle_gamma   90.00
#
_symmetry.space_group_name_H-M   'P 1'
#
loop_
_entity.id
_entity.type
_entity.pdbx_description
1 polymer ?
#
loop_
_entity_poly.entity_id
_entity_poly.type
_entity_poly.pdbx_seq_one_letter_code
_entity_poly.pdbx_strand_id
1 'polypeptide(L)'
;MDKLTVQMDFSLIYVIVNYGQGSKVLSAAKHYGVTGGTIFLGKGTVTNRFLELLSLTEIRKEIVLMVAEKNVAQQALAAINTEFHLEKPNHGIAFNIPVTNYFGSHDFIEQPFK
;
A
#
# COMPACT_ATOMS: atom_id res chain seq x y z
N MET A 1 -8.22 29.16 11.39
CA MET A 1 -8.52 28.58 11.26
C MET A 1 -8.59 28.29 11.27
N ASP A 2 -8.55 28.03 11.40
CA ASP A 2 -8.82 27.43 11.35
C ASP A 2 -8.87 26.86 11.31
N LYS A 3 -8.98 26.86 11.14
CA LYS A 3 -9.12 26.12 11.03
C LYS A 3 -9.18 25.44 11.41
N LEU A 4 -9.11 25.21 11.48
CA LEU A 4 -9.27 24.58 11.98
C LEU A 4 -9.34 24.02 12.32
N THR A 5 -9.08 24.21 12.11
CA THR A 5 -9.39 23.48 13.03
C THR A 5 -9.66 21.97 13.12
N VAL A 6 -10.15 21.26 12.18
CA VAL A 6 -10.23 19.80 12.22
C VAL A 6 -8.89 19.25 11.83
N GLN A 7 -8.31 18.46 12.71
CA GLN A 7 -7.09 17.76 12.37
C GLN A 7 -7.43 16.36 11.93
N MET A 8 -7.00 16.01 10.73
CA MET A 8 -7.21 14.68 10.21
C MET A 8 -5.94 13.87 10.39
N ASP A 9 -6.10 12.68 10.93
CA ASP A 9 -4.98 11.76 11.08
C ASP A 9 -4.89 10.91 9.84
N PHE A 10 -3.76 10.98 9.17
CA PHE A 10 -3.53 10.19 7.96
C PHE A 10 -2.49 9.12 8.23
N SER A 11 -2.59 8.06 7.46
CA SER A 11 -1.60 6.99 7.46
C SER A 11 -1.15 6.73 6.05
N LEU A 12 0.11 6.36 5.91
CA LEU A 12 0.66 5.87 4.67
C LEU A 12 0.58 4.35 4.70
N ILE A 13 -0.14 3.79 3.75
CA ILE A 13 -0.22 2.34 3.58
C ILE A 13 0.84 1.95 2.57
N TYR A 14 1.69 1.04 2.96
CA TYR A 14 2.82 0.60 2.16
C TYR A 14 2.67 -0.90 1.94
N VAL A 15 2.53 -1.32 0.69
CA VAL A 15 2.32 -2.73 0.38
C VAL A 15 3.34 -3.17 -0.65
N ILE A 16 4.01 -4.27 -0.38
CA ILE A 16 4.95 -4.87 -1.32
C ILE A 16 4.40 -6.23 -1.68
N VAL A 17 4.12 -6.44 -2.96
CA VAL A 17 3.53 -7.68 -3.44
C VAL A 17 4.25 -8.12 -4.71
N ASN A 18 3.93 -9.31 -5.16
CA ASN A 18 4.53 -9.84 -6.37
C ASN A 18 4.07 -9.06 -7.59
N TYR A 19 4.89 -9.08 -8.60
CA TYR A 19 4.61 -8.37 -9.84
C TYR A 19 3.24 -8.77 -10.38
N GLY A 20 2.47 -7.77 -10.76
CA GLY A 20 1.12 -7.98 -11.28
C GLY A 20 0.03 -7.91 -10.24
N GLN A 21 0.38 -7.84 -8.95
CA GLN A 21 -0.63 -7.82 -7.89
C GLN A 21 -0.97 -6.40 -7.42
N GLY A 22 -0.15 -5.43 -7.80
CA GLY A 22 -0.32 -4.07 -7.26
C GLY A 22 -1.66 -3.45 -7.58
N SER A 23 -2.13 -3.57 -8.81
CA SER A 23 -3.42 -3.00 -9.18
C SER A 23 -4.57 -3.67 -8.44
N LYS A 24 -4.43 -4.96 -8.15
CA LYS A 24 -5.43 -5.67 -7.37
C LYS A 24 -5.46 -5.20 -5.93
N VAL A 25 -4.28 -4.93 -5.37
CA VAL A 25 -4.19 -4.36 -4.03
C VAL A 25 -4.88 -3.00 -3.99
N LEU A 26 -4.59 -2.15 -4.96
CA LEU A 26 -5.19 -0.83 -5.00
C LEU A 26 -6.70 -0.92 -5.15
N SER A 27 -7.18 -1.83 -5.99
CA SER A 27 -8.61 -2.03 -6.18
C SER A 27 -9.28 -2.47 -4.88
N ALA A 28 -8.65 -3.39 -4.16
CA ALA A 28 -9.19 -3.83 -2.87
C ALA A 28 -9.27 -2.67 -1.88
N ALA A 29 -8.19 -1.87 -1.83
CA ALA A 29 -8.16 -0.73 -0.91
C ALA A 29 -9.25 0.29 -1.24
N LYS A 30 -9.52 0.51 -2.52
CA LYS A 30 -10.56 1.46 -2.92
C LYS A 30 -11.94 1.05 -2.44
N HIS A 31 -12.19 -0.24 -2.32
CA HIS A 31 -13.46 -0.71 -1.77
C HIS A 31 -13.66 -0.26 -0.32
N TYR A 32 -12.62 0.07 0.37
CA TYR A 32 -12.69 0.47 1.78
C TYR A 32 -12.46 1.96 1.96
N GLY A 33 -12.47 2.71 0.87
CA GLY A 33 -12.45 4.17 0.96
C GLY A 33 -11.14 4.84 0.61
N VAL A 34 -10.12 4.06 0.25
CA VAL A 34 -8.87 4.64 -0.23
C VAL A 34 -9.13 5.22 -1.61
N THR A 35 -8.72 6.47 -1.83
CA THR A 35 -9.08 7.18 -3.04
C THR A 35 -8.12 6.97 -4.19
N GLY A 36 -6.89 6.60 -3.91
CA GLY A 36 -5.93 6.32 -4.96
C GLY A 36 -4.58 5.99 -4.39
N GLY A 37 -3.66 5.66 -5.25
CA GLY A 37 -2.32 5.31 -4.82
C GLY A 37 -1.35 5.33 -5.97
N THR A 38 -0.10 5.08 -5.66
CA THR A 38 0.98 5.04 -6.63
C THR A 38 1.59 3.64 -6.61
N ILE A 39 1.77 3.06 -7.78
CA ILE A 39 2.36 1.74 -7.92
C ILE A 39 3.68 1.90 -8.66
N PHE A 40 4.73 1.33 -8.11
CA PHE A 40 6.00 1.33 -8.82
C PHE A 40 6.70 -0.01 -8.65
N LEU A 41 7.67 -0.24 -9.53
CA LEU A 41 8.36 -1.51 -9.57
C LEU A 41 9.52 -1.53 -8.60
N GLY A 42 9.78 -2.70 -8.05
CA GLY A 42 10.93 -2.93 -7.21
C GLY A 42 11.51 -4.29 -7.51
N LYS A 43 12.60 -4.58 -6.84
CA LYS A 43 13.24 -5.87 -6.95
C LYS A 43 13.34 -6.48 -5.57
N GLY A 44 12.95 -7.76 -5.49
CA GLY A 44 13.12 -8.52 -4.28
C GLY A 44 14.23 -9.53 -4.46
N THR A 45 14.70 -10.08 -3.37
CA THR A 45 15.70 -11.13 -3.41
C THR A 45 15.06 -12.43 -2.95
N VAL A 46 15.61 -13.54 -3.43
CA VAL A 46 15.14 -14.86 -3.02
C VAL A 46 16.31 -15.63 -2.47
N THR A 47 16.01 -16.53 -1.53
CA THR A 47 17.02 -17.39 -0.95
C THR A 47 16.87 -18.83 -1.42
N ASN A 48 16.12 -19.05 -2.47
CA ASN A 48 15.91 -20.38 -3.01
C ASN A 48 17.14 -20.80 -3.80
N ARG A 49 17.76 -21.89 -3.39
CA ARG A 49 19.02 -22.33 -4.00
C ARG A 49 18.86 -22.69 -5.45
N PHE A 50 17.70 -23.23 -5.83
CA PHE A 50 17.46 -23.59 -7.21
C PHE A 50 17.45 -22.35 -8.10
N LEU A 51 16.77 -21.29 -7.65
CA LEU A 51 16.72 -20.04 -8.41
C LEU A 51 18.08 -19.37 -8.47
N GLU A 52 18.86 -19.46 -7.36
CA GLU A 52 20.21 -18.92 -7.38
C GLU A 52 21.08 -19.63 -8.40
N LEU A 53 20.90 -20.93 -8.49
CA LEU A 53 21.66 -21.74 -9.46
C LEU A 53 21.36 -21.30 -10.89
N LEU A 54 20.15 -20.85 -11.14
CA LEU A 54 19.74 -20.36 -12.44
C LEU A 54 20.01 -18.87 -12.63
N SER A 55 20.69 -18.25 -11.68
CA SER A 55 20.96 -16.80 -11.65
C SER A 55 19.68 -15.97 -11.61
N LEU A 56 18.63 -16.52 -11.01
CA LEU A 56 17.35 -15.84 -10.88
C LEU A 56 17.14 -15.45 -9.42
N THR A 57 18.10 -14.68 -8.86
CA THR A 57 18.05 -14.29 -7.47
C THR A 57 17.21 -13.05 -7.21
N GLU A 58 16.84 -12.33 -8.27
CA GLU A 58 16.01 -11.14 -8.14
C GLU A 58 14.64 -11.41 -8.72
N ILE A 59 13.62 -11.01 -7.96
CA ILE A 59 12.24 -11.18 -8.36
C ILE A 59 11.59 -9.80 -8.40
N ARG A 60 10.83 -9.55 -9.46
CA ARG A 60 10.14 -8.27 -9.59
C ARG A 60 9.02 -8.18 -8.57
N LYS A 61 8.91 -7.03 -7.95
CA LYS A 61 7.87 -6.72 -6.98
C LYS A 61 7.16 -5.46 -7.42
N GLU A 62 5.95 -5.29 -6.91
CA GLU A 62 5.24 -4.04 -7.05
C GLU A 62 5.03 -3.45 -5.67
N ILE A 63 5.25 -2.16 -5.58
CA ILE A 63 5.14 -1.43 -4.33
C ILE A 63 3.98 -0.47 -4.50
N VAL A 64 3.01 -0.56 -3.59
CA VAL A 64 1.82 0.28 -3.64
C VAL A 64 1.86 1.21 -2.44
N LEU A 65 1.81 2.51 -2.72
CA LEU A 65 1.76 3.53 -1.68
C LEU A 65 0.40 4.20 -1.74
N MET A 66 -0.26 4.29 -0.60
CA MET A 66 -1.57 4.92 -0.51
C MET A 66 -1.60 5.74 0.76
N VAL A 67 -2.26 6.89 0.70
CA VAL A 67 -2.46 7.72 1.90
C VAL A 67 -3.95 7.80 2.14
N ALA A 68 -4.36 7.57 3.37
CA ALA A 68 -5.76 7.60 3.72
C ALA A 68 -5.91 8.03 5.17
N GLU A 69 -7.12 8.45 5.51
CA GLU A 69 -7.46 8.73 6.89
C GLU A 69 -7.24 7.46 7.72
N LYS A 70 -6.84 7.64 8.96
CA LYS A 70 -6.37 6.55 9.81
C LYS A 70 -7.31 5.35 9.85
N ASN A 71 -8.61 5.60 10.04
CA ASN A 71 -9.56 4.48 10.16
C ASN A 71 -9.75 3.76 8.84
N VAL A 72 -9.78 4.53 7.75
CA VAL A 72 -9.85 3.94 6.42
C VAL A 72 -8.62 3.09 6.16
N ALA A 73 -7.45 3.61 6.52
CA ALA A 73 -6.21 2.89 6.33
C ALA A 73 -6.19 1.56 7.08
N GLN A 74 -6.71 1.56 8.31
CA GLN A 74 -6.74 0.34 9.10
C GLN A 74 -7.64 -0.71 8.48
N GLN A 75 -8.80 -0.29 7.99
CA GLN A 75 -9.73 -1.21 7.35
C GLN A 75 -9.16 -1.75 6.05
N ALA A 76 -8.56 -0.87 5.26
CA ALA A 76 -7.96 -1.29 4.00
C ALA A 76 -6.81 -2.27 4.24
N LEU A 77 -5.98 -1.99 5.24
CA LEU A 77 -4.87 -2.88 5.55
C LEU A 77 -5.35 -4.27 5.95
N ALA A 78 -6.38 -4.33 6.79
CA ALA A 78 -6.94 -5.60 7.22
C ALA A 78 -7.52 -6.37 6.04
N ALA A 79 -8.20 -5.69 5.13
CA ALA A 79 -8.77 -6.32 3.95
C ALA A 79 -7.68 -6.87 3.03
N ILE A 80 -6.61 -6.09 2.84
CA ILE A 80 -5.49 -6.53 2.02
C ILE A 80 -4.85 -7.78 2.64
N ASN A 81 -4.66 -7.77 3.94
CA ASN A 81 -4.09 -8.92 4.63
C ASN A 81 -4.92 -10.17 4.38
N THR A 82 -6.23 -10.07 4.50
CA THR A 82 -7.12 -11.21 4.34
C THR A 82 -7.17 -11.66 2.88
N GLU A 83 -7.36 -10.72 1.99
CA GLU A 83 -7.59 -11.05 0.58
C GLU A 83 -6.34 -11.63 -0.09
N PHE A 84 -5.17 -11.12 0.28
CA PHE A 84 -3.92 -11.55 -0.35
C PHE A 84 -3.15 -12.56 0.48
N HIS A 85 -3.72 -12.97 1.61
CA HIS A 85 -3.14 -14.02 2.47
C HIS A 85 -1.71 -13.68 2.85
N LEU A 86 -1.51 -12.49 3.41
CA LEU A 86 -0.17 -12.01 3.69
C LEU A 86 0.55 -12.82 4.77
N GLU A 87 -0.19 -13.59 5.54
CA GLU A 87 0.43 -14.47 6.54
C GLU A 87 1.20 -15.62 5.89
N LYS A 88 0.96 -15.90 4.61
CA LYS A 88 1.65 -16.97 3.91
C LYS A 88 2.98 -16.50 3.35
N PRO A 89 3.99 -17.37 3.35
CA PRO A 89 5.31 -16.99 2.83
C PRO A 89 5.21 -16.52 1.37
N ASN A 90 5.96 -15.48 1.05
CA ASN A 90 6.11 -14.96 -0.31
C ASN A 90 4.85 -14.34 -0.91
N HIS A 91 3.84 -14.06 -0.08
CA HIS A 91 2.64 -13.39 -0.55
C HIS A 91 2.75 -11.87 -0.50
N GLY A 92 3.62 -11.35 0.34
CA GLY A 92 3.83 -9.92 0.43
C GLY A 92 3.87 -9.43 1.84
N ILE A 93 3.98 -8.12 1.97
CA ILE A 93 3.98 -7.47 3.28
C ILE A 93 3.24 -6.15 3.15
N ALA A 94 2.55 -5.77 4.20
CA ALA A 94 1.82 -4.51 4.23
C ALA A 94 1.89 -3.92 5.62
N PHE A 95 1.98 -2.58 5.69
CA PHE A 95 2.03 -1.91 6.98
C PHE A 95 1.58 -0.47 6.82
N ASN A 96 1.25 0.14 7.94
CA ASN A 96 0.86 1.54 8.02
C ASN A 96 1.95 2.34 8.72
N ILE A 97 2.14 3.57 8.27
CA ILE A 97 3.02 4.52 8.93
C ILE A 97 2.20 5.78 9.18
N PRO A 98 2.17 6.29 10.43
CA PRO A 98 1.48 7.54 10.68
C PRO A 98 2.12 8.68 9.91
N VAL A 99 1.30 9.56 9.34
CA VAL A 99 1.79 10.74 8.64
C VAL A 99 1.63 11.91 9.60
N THR A 100 2.75 12.49 10.01
CA THR A 100 2.73 13.55 11.01
C THR A 100 2.73 14.94 10.39
N ASN A 101 3.35 15.08 9.22
CA ASN A 101 3.39 16.36 8.49
C ASN A 101 3.22 16.09 7.03
N TYR A 102 2.48 16.95 6.36
CA TYR A 102 2.35 16.86 4.92
C TYR A 102 2.05 18.23 4.35
N PHE A 103 2.33 18.39 3.07
CA PHE A 103 2.00 19.59 2.33
C PHE A 103 1.26 19.15 1.09
N GLY A 104 0.17 19.82 0.80
CA GLY A 104 -0.65 19.47 -0.34
C GLY A 104 -2.12 19.61 0.01
N SER A 105 -2.96 19.36 -0.98
CA SER A 105 -4.40 19.52 -0.82
C SER A 105 -5.02 18.25 -0.24
N HIS A 106 -5.89 18.42 0.73
CA HIS A 106 -6.71 17.33 1.24
C HIS A 106 -7.52 16.68 0.13
N ASP A 107 -7.93 17.48 -0.85
CA ASP A 107 -8.76 16.97 -1.93
C ASP A 107 -8.09 15.86 -2.69
N PHE A 108 -6.77 15.93 -2.77
CA PHE A 108 -6.00 14.91 -3.45
C PHE A 108 -6.15 13.55 -2.77
N ILE A 109 -6.37 13.55 -1.46
CA ILE A 109 -6.51 12.32 -0.68
C ILE A 109 -7.98 11.93 -0.53
N GLU A 110 -8.83 12.89 -0.25
CA GLU A 110 -10.19 12.62 0.18
C GLU A 110 -11.21 12.63 -0.93
N GLN A 111 -10.98 13.41 -1.96
CA GLN A 111 -11.94 13.58 -3.04
C GLN A 111 -11.25 13.58 -4.39
N PRO A 112 -10.81 12.45 -4.84
CA PRO A 112 -10.06 12.37 -6.10
C PRO A 112 -10.92 12.69 -7.30
N PHE A 113 -12.22 12.52 -7.19
CA PHE A 113 -13.13 12.73 -8.30
C PHE A 113 -14.18 13.76 -7.95
N LYS A 114 -14.47 14.60 -8.89
CA LYS A 114 -15.51 15.59 -8.74
C LYS A 114 -16.49 15.47 -9.86
#